data_cfe0a767e8322ad8cc77006bb2fae915
#
_entry.id   cfe0a767e8322ad8cc77006bb2fae915
#
_cell.length_a   1.000
_cell.length_b   1.000
_cell.length_c   1.000
_cell.angle_alpha   90.00
_cell.angle_beta   90.00
_cell.angle_gamma   90.00
#
_symmetry.space_group_name_H-M   'P 1'
#
loop_
_entity.id
_entity.type
_entity.pdbx_description
1 polymer ?
#
loop_
_entity_poly.entity_id
_entity_poly.type
_entity_poly.pdbx_seq_one_letter_code
_entity_poly.pdbx_strand_id
1 'polypeptide(L)'
;MLQIILIKLYSLIYISLTVLYNSRQNNLRHKTMAHTLTLLFVGLLAFSSIIRYWLGTRQINFVQENRKAVPAAFAKDIALDAHQKAADYTTAKTKLGLFEMLVQAALLFILTIGGGLQWIDTIWSNILPNHDIFRGALVICSALLVSSIVDLPFEYYKTFVVDEKFGFNKMTPAMFLSDLVKHSVVGLLLGAPILFAALWLMQSAGEYWWLYLWLVWTVFNITMLAVYPTFIAPLFNKFTPLADEGLKARIESLLTKCGFKSQGLFVMDGSTRSSHGNAYFTGFGNSKRVVFFDTLLERLNTEEIESVLAHELGHFKHKHVIKRIIMIFVISLIGLALLGWLINQAWFFQGLGVTSPSNHMALLLFMMASPVFLFLIKPLMANYSRKCEFEADDYAAKNASATHLIHALVKLYRDNASTLTPDPFHSAFYDSHPPASIRISKLAAYTDH
;
A
#
# COMPACT_ATOMS: atom_id res chain seq x y z
N MET A 1 74.55 -11.17 -1.45
CA MET A 1 73.79 -9.93 -1.50
C MET A 1 72.83 -9.85 -2.73
N LEU A 2 73.37 -10.08 -3.93
CA LEU A 2 72.60 -10.03 -5.20
C LEU A 2 71.42 -11.05 -5.24
N GLN A 3 71.60 -12.27 -4.78
CA GLN A 3 70.60 -13.33 -4.73
C GLN A 3 69.41 -12.98 -3.80
N ILE A 4 69.68 -12.33 -2.68
CA ILE A 4 68.62 -11.90 -1.76
C ILE A 4 67.77 -10.75 -2.35
N ILE A 5 68.43 -9.86 -3.11
CA ILE A 5 67.76 -8.76 -3.83
C ILE A 5 66.85 -9.31 -4.94
N LEU A 6 67.32 -10.28 -5.71
CA LEU A 6 66.55 -10.94 -6.77
C LEU A 6 65.36 -11.72 -6.23
N ILE A 7 65.48 -12.43 -5.12
CA ILE A 7 64.38 -13.16 -4.49
C ILE A 7 63.31 -12.16 -3.95
N LYS A 8 63.72 -11.05 -3.34
CA LYS A 8 62.80 -10.00 -2.89
C LYS A 8 62.09 -9.31 -4.07
N LEU A 9 62.80 -9.07 -5.14
CA LEU A 9 62.23 -8.47 -6.38
C LEU A 9 61.21 -9.42 -7.01
N TYR A 10 61.51 -10.72 -7.12
CA TYR A 10 60.62 -11.73 -7.65
C TYR A 10 59.35 -11.89 -6.77
N SER A 11 59.49 -11.91 -5.45
CA SER A 11 58.35 -11.99 -4.54
C SER A 11 57.44 -10.74 -4.63
N LEU A 12 58.02 -9.54 -4.77
CA LEU A 12 57.25 -8.30 -4.97
C LEU A 12 56.49 -8.29 -6.30
N ILE A 13 57.11 -8.72 -7.36
CA ILE A 13 56.49 -8.84 -8.70
C ILE A 13 55.37 -9.89 -8.68
N TYR A 14 55.60 -11.04 -8.06
CA TYR A 14 54.58 -12.10 -7.95
C TYR A 14 53.37 -11.64 -7.13
N ILE A 15 53.59 -10.99 -5.99
CA ILE A 15 52.51 -10.40 -5.16
C ILE A 15 51.73 -9.35 -5.95
N SER A 16 52.45 -8.44 -6.66
CA SER A 16 51.79 -7.39 -7.47
C SER A 16 50.94 -7.96 -8.59
N LEU A 17 51.44 -8.98 -9.30
CA LEU A 17 50.72 -9.65 -10.40
C LEU A 17 49.50 -10.41 -9.87
N THR A 18 49.61 -11.08 -8.71
CA THR A 18 48.50 -11.78 -8.09
C THR A 18 47.41 -10.80 -7.61
N VAL A 19 47.81 -9.67 -7.04
CA VAL A 19 46.88 -8.60 -6.63
C VAL A 19 46.16 -8.01 -7.84
N LEU A 20 46.88 -7.72 -8.93
CA LEU A 20 46.31 -7.21 -10.18
C LEU A 20 45.37 -8.22 -10.85
N TYR A 21 45.71 -9.50 -10.87
CA TYR A 21 44.86 -10.56 -11.40
C TYR A 21 43.56 -10.69 -10.60
N ASN A 22 43.66 -10.75 -9.26
CA ASN A 22 42.51 -10.85 -8.39
C ASN A 22 41.62 -9.60 -8.48
N SER A 23 42.19 -8.40 -8.56
CA SER A 23 41.47 -7.15 -8.76
C SER A 23 40.72 -7.14 -10.11
N ARG A 24 41.34 -7.63 -11.19
CA ARG A 24 40.70 -7.75 -12.50
C ARG A 24 39.53 -8.75 -12.49
N GLN A 25 39.68 -9.89 -11.83
CA GLN A 25 38.66 -10.90 -11.69
C GLN A 25 37.46 -10.37 -10.86
N ASN A 26 37.74 -9.68 -9.75
CA ASN A 26 36.69 -9.05 -8.93
C ASN A 26 35.96 -7.97 -9.71
N ASN A 27 36.64 -7.13 -10.48
CA ASN A 27 35.99 -6.09 -11.29
C ASN A 27 35.08 -6.69 -12.37
N LEU A 28 35.54 -7.76 -13.07
CA LEU A 28 34.72 -8.49 -14.04
C LEU A 28 33.48 -9.09 -13.38
N ARG A 29 33.62 -9.70 -12.20
CA ARG A 29 32.53 -10.27 -11.44
C ARG A 29 31.49 -9.19 -11.03
N HIS A 30 31.96 -8.04 -10.53
CA HIS A 30 31.09 -6.92 -10.17
C HIS A 30 30.32 -6.38 -11.38
N LYS A 31 30.98 -6.19 -12.52
CA LYS A 31 30.30 -5.75 -13.75
C LYS A 31 29.25 -6.75 -14.23
N THR A 32 29.57 -8.04 -14.19
CA THR A 32 28.61 -9.09 -14.56
C THR A 32 27.40 -9.09 -13.64
N MET A 33 27.61 -8.97 -12.32
CA MET A 33 26.50 -8.92 -11.35
C MET A 33 25.65 -7.67 -11.53
N ALA A 34 26.25 -6.50 -11.78
CA ALA A 34 25.52 -5.27 -12.06
C ALA A 34 24.63 -5.42 -13.31
N HIS A 35 25.19 -5.94 -14.40
CA HIS A 35 24.46 -6.18 -15.64
C HIS A 35 23.32 -7.20 -15.45
N THR A 36 23.57 -8.27 -14.70
CA THR A 36 22.54 -9.27 -14.36
C THR A 36 21.41 -8.63 -13.56
N LEU A 37 21.71 -7.78 -12.56
CA LEU A 37 20.69 -7.08 -11.80
C LEU A 37 19.88 -6.12 -12.69
N THR A 38 20.54 -5.38 -13.59
CA THR A 38 19.84 -4.51 -14.55
C THR A 38 18.86 -5.29 -15.41
N LEU A 39 19.30 -6.41 -16.00
CA LEU A 39 18.44 -7.25 -16.84
C LEU A 39 17.28 -7.85 -16.04
N LEU A 40 17.55 -8.31 -14.82
CA LEU A 40 16.51 -8.86 -13.94
C LEU A 40 15.49 -7.78 -13.55
N PHE A 41 15.94 -6.59 -13.14
CA PHE A 41 15.08 -5.49 -12.76
C PHE A 41 14.21 -5.02 -13.92
N VAL A 42 14.82 -4.75 -15.09
CA VAL A 42 14.08 -4.31 -16.29
C VAL A 42 13.14 -5.40 -16.78
N GLY A 43 13.59 -6.66 -16.77
CA GLY A 43 12.77 -7.82 -17.14
C GLY A 43 11.55 -7.99 -16.21
N LEU A 44 11.73 -7.87 -14.89
CA LEU A 44 10.62 -7.94 -13.94
C LEU A 44 9.70 -6.72 -14.02
N LEU A 45 10.24 -5.52 -14.27
CA LEU A 45 9.45 -4.32 -14.48
C LEU A 45 8.57 -4.46 -15.72
N ALA A 46 9.13 -4.90 -16.83
CA ALA A 46 8.39 -5.17 -18.06
C ALA A 46 7.35 -6.29 -17.85
N PHE A 47 7.76 -7.40 -17.26
CA PHE A 47 6.87 -8.54 -16.96
C PHE A 47 5.68 -8.12 -16.08
N SER A 48 5.96 -7.41 -14.96
CA SER A 48 4.90 -6.94 -14.08
C SER A 48 3.95 -5.97 -14.78
N SER A 49 4.47 -5.09 -15.64
CA SER A 49 3.66 -4.15 -16.43
C SER A 49 2.78 -4.87 -17.46
N ILE A 50 3.31 -5.89 -18.15
CA ILE A 50 2.55 -6.72 -19.09
C ILE A 50 1.43 -7.49 -18.38
N ILE A 51 1.71 -8.12 -17.24
CA ILE A 51 0.71 -8.86 -16.46
C ILE A 51 -0.38 -7.91 -15.96
N ARG A 52 -0.01 -6.74 -15.43
CA ARG A 52 -0.99 -5.73 -14.99
C ARG A 52 -1.87 -5.24 -16.13
N TYR A 53 -1.27 -4.94 -17.28
CA TYR A 53 -2.00 -4.53 -18.47
C TYR A 53 -2.97 -5.61 -18.96
N TRP A 54 -2.50 -6.85 -19.01
CA TRP A 54 -3.32 -8.00 -19.40
C TRP A 54 -4.49 -8.22 -18.44
N LEU A 55 -4.24 -8.21 -17.11
CA LEU A 55 -5.30 -8.37 -16.10
C LEU A 55 -6.31 -7.22 -16.16
N GLY A 56 -5.85 -5.99 -16.32
CA GLY A 56 -6.74 -4.82 -16.42
C GLY A 56 -7.59 -4.86 -17.69
N THR A 57 -7.02 -5.27 -18.84
CA THR A 57 -7.78 -5.44 -20.09
C THR A 57 -8.81 -6.55 -19.96
N ARG A 58 -8.47 -7.68 -19.33
CA ARG A 58 -9.43 -8.74 -19.01
C ARG A 58 -10.57 -8.23 -18.16
N GLN A 59 -10.25 -7.46 -17.09
CA GLN A 59 -11.26 -6.86 -16.21
C GLN A 59 -12.23 -5.98 -17.00
N ILE A 60 -11.72 -5.11 -17.87
CA ILE A 60 -12.54 -4.23 -18.70
C ILE A 60 -13.47 -5.06 -19.60
N ASN A 61 -12.91 -6.02 -20.32
CA ASN A 61 -13.68 -6.84 -21.28
C ASN A 61 -14.74 -7.66 -20.54
N PHE A 62 -14.37 -8.37 -19.46
CA PHE A 62 -15.28 -9.22 -18.71
C PHE A 62 -16.44 -8.42 -18.08
N VAL A 63 -16.14 -7.25 -17.50
CA VAL A 63 -17.16 -6.36 -16.92
C VAL A 63 -18.09 -5.83 -18.01
N GLN A 64 -17.58 -5.45 -19.20
CA GLN A 64 -18.39 -4.93 -20.29
C GLN A 64 -19.24 -6.04 -20.99
N GLU A 65 -18.72 -7.25 -21.12
CA GLU A 65 -19.48 -8.40 -21.63
C GLU A 65 -20.69 -8.72 -20.74
N ASN A 66 -20.51 -8.63 -19.41
CA ASN A 66 -21.57 -8.91 -18.43
C ASN A 66 -22.46 -7.70 -18.10
N ARG A 67 -22.22 -6.52 -18.68
CA ARG A 67 -22.95 -5.27 -18.42
C ARG A 67 -24.46 -5.32 -18.73
N LYS A 68 -24.87 -6.22 -19.62
CA LYS A 68 -26.24 -6.25 -20.15
C LYS A 68 -27.25 -6.93 -19.22
N ALA A 69 -26.81 -7.70 -18.26
CA ALA A 69 -27.68 -8.47 -17.38
C ALA A 69 -27.16 -8.47 -15.95
N VAL A 70 -28.02 -8.16 -14.99
CA VAL A 70 -27.72 -8.28 -13.57
C VAL A 70 -27.60 -9.77 -13.21
N PRO A 71 -26.53 -10.20 -12.50
CA PRO A 71 -26.44 -11.59 -12.07
C PRO A 71 -27.62 -11.98 -11.18
N ALA A 72 -28.11 -13.22 -11.32
CA ALA A 72 -29.34 -13.70 -10.67
C ALA A 72 -29.39 -13.46 -9.14
N ALA A 73 -28.24 -13.57 -8.47
CA ALA A 73 -28.13 -13.33 -7.03
C ALA A 73 -28.46 -11.88 -6.61
N PHE A 74 -28.46 -10.92 -7.53
CA PHE A 74 -28.66 -9.49 -7.28
C PHE A 74 -29.88 -8.92 -8.02
N ALA A 75 -30.51 -9.72 -8.89
CA ALA A 75 -31.54 -9.22 -9.80
C ALA A 75 -32.79 -8.65 -9.11
N LYS A 76 -33.05 -9.06 -7.85
CA LYS A 76 -34.18 -8.55 -7.05
C LYS A 76 -33.89 -7.18 -6.44
N ASP A 77 -32.62 -6.89 -6.11
CA ASP A 77 -32.23 -5.76 -5.27
C ASP A 77 -31.45 -4.68 -6.02
N ILE A 78 -30.89 -5.03 -7.20
CA ILE A 78 -30.07 -4.11 -8.00
C ILE A 78 -30.70 -3.97 -9.38
N ALA A 79 -31.11 -2.75 -9.73
CA ALA A 79 -31.64 -2.43 -11.05
C ALA A 79 -30.54 -2.47 -12.12
N LEU A 80 -30.94 -2.69 -13.37
CA LEU A 80 -30.00 -2.82 -14.50
C LEU A 80 -29.14 -1.56 -14.71
N ASP A 81 -29.70 -0.37 -14.53
CA ASP A 81 -28.99 0.91 -14.65
C ASP A 81 -27.88 1.06 -13.60
N ALA A 82 -28.14 0.64 -12.36
CA ALA A 82 -27.14 0.63 -11.28
C ALA A 82 -26.01 -0.37 -11.60
N HIS A 83 -26.32 -1.55 -12.11
CA HIS A 83 -25.32 -2.51 -12.58
C HIS A 83 -24.49 -1.96 -13.73
N GLN A 84 -25.14 -1.32 -14.71
CA GLN A 84 -24.46 -0.67 -15.84
C GLN A 84 -23.55 0.48 -15.38
N LYS A 85 -24.03 1.30 -14.43
CA LYS A 85 -23.22 2.36 -13.80
C LYS A 85 -21.97 1.77 -13.13
N ALA A 86 -22.10 0.67 -12.40
CA ALA A 86 -20.98 -0.01 -11.74
C ALA A 86 -19.96 -0.57 -12.76
N ALA A 87 -20.45 -1.14 -13.88
CA ALA A 87 -19.62 -1.64 -14.96
C ALA A 87 -18.85 -0.49 -15.65
N ASP A 88 -19.52 0.61 -15.95
CA ASP A 88 -18.92 1.78 -16.61
C ASP A 88 -17.91 2.49 -15.69
N TYR A 89 -18.23 2.63 -14.41
CA TYR A 89 -17.33 3.19 -13.42
C TYR A 89 -16.07 2.35 -13.21
N THR A 90 -16.23 1.03 -13.09
CA THR A 90 -15.10 0.08 -12.99
C THR A 90 -14.22 0.16 -14.23
N THR A 91 -14.83 0.22 -15.42
CA THR A 91 -14.10 0.37 -16.69
C THR A 91 -13.32 1.67 -16.75
N ALA A 92 -13.93 2.80 -16.36
CA ALA A 92 -13.27 4.11 -16.36
C ALA A 92 -12.06 4.14 -15.40
N LYS A 93 -12.23 3.64 -14.19
CA LYS A 93 -11.15 3.53 -13.20
C LYS A 93 -10.02 2.62 -13.65
N THR A 94 -10.36 1.46 -14.23
CA THR A 94 -9.35 0.51 -14.70
C THR A 94 -8.54 1.09 -15.85
N LYS A 95 -9.18 1.79 -16.81
CA LYS A 95 -8.46 2.46 -17.91
C LYS A 95 -7.50 3.52 -17.42
N LEU A 96 -7.95 4.38 -16.47
CA LEU A 96 -7.10 5.39 -15.87
C LEU A 96 -5.91 4.75 -15.14
N GLY A 97 -6.17 3.73 -14.31
CA GLY A 97 -5.12 3.02 -13.56
C GLY A 97 -4.12 2.28 -14.45
N LEU A 98 -4.53 1.80 -15.64
CA LEU A 98 -3.60 1.22 -16.63
C LEU A 98 -2.67 2.28 -17.23
N PHE A 99 -3.19 3.48 -17.53
CA PHE A 99 -2.37 4.56 -18.04
C PHE A 99 -1.40 5.08 -16.97
N GLU A 100 -1.88 5.32 -15.76
CA GLU A 100 -1.07 5.69 -14.60
C GLU A 100 0.06 4.67 -14.37
N MET A 101 -0.24 3.38 -14.38
CA MET A 101 0.74 2.30 -14.22
C MET A 101 1.87 2.37 -15.25
N LEU A 102 1.56 2.67 -16.52
CA LEU A 102 2.57 2.80 -17.57
C LEU A 102 3.46 4.02 -17.35
N VAL A 103 2.87 5.14 -16.93
CA VAL A 103 3.61 6.38 -16.62
C VAL A 103 4.53 6.14 -15.41
N GLN A 104 4.04 5.47 -14.35
CA GLN A 104 4.85 5.13 -13.17
C GLN A 104 5.99 4.15 -13.50
N ALA A 105 5.75 3.16 -14.35
CA ALA A 105 6.81 2.26 -14.81
C ALA A 105 7.89 3.00 -15.61
N ALA A 106 7.49 3.93 -16.48
CA ALA A 106 8.42 4.78 -17.22
C ALA A 106 9.21 5.72 -16.28
N LEU A 107 8.53 6.34 -15.32
CA LEU A 107 9.17 7.20 -14.32
C LEU A 107 10.20 6.41 -13.50
N LEU A 108 9.84 5.22 -13.01
CA LEU A 108 10.74 4.36 -12.27
C LEU A 108 11.98 4.01 -13.10
N PHE A 109 11.79 3.65 -14.37
CA PHE A 109 12.91 3.38 -15.29
C PHE A 109 13.80 4.60 -15.50
N ILE A 110 13.22 5.79 -15.73
CA ILE A 110 13.96 7.05 -15.94
C ILE A 110 14.73 7.43 -14.68
N LEU A 111 14.13 7.32 -13.51
CA LEU A 111 14.78 7.67 -12.25
C LEU A 111 15.92 6.70 -11.92
N THR A 112 15.75 5.40 -12.17
CA THR A 112 16.79 4.38 -11.91
C THR A 112 17.75 4.27 -13.09
N ILE A 113 17.50 3.36 -14.02
CA ILE A 113 18.38 3.02 -15.16
C ILE A 113 18.65 4.22 -16.05
N GLY A 114 17.70 5.13 -16.21
CA GLY A 114 17.86 6.38 -16.97
C GLY A 114 18.75 7.42 -16.30
N GLY A 115 19.26 7.16 -15.07
CA GLY A 115 20.21 8.02 -14.37
C GLY A 115 19.59 9.25 -13.69
N GLY A 116 18.25 9.34 -13.60
CA GLY A 116 17.55 10.47 -12.99
C GLY A 116 17.92 10.69 -11.53
N LEU A 117 18.05 9.60 -10.74
CA LEU A 117 18.50 9.70 -9.34
C LEU A 117 19.94 10.19 -9.24
N GLN A 118 20.84 9.69 -10.10
CA GLN A 118 22.21 10.15 -10.13
C GLN A 118 22.30 11.64 -10.49
N TRP A 119 21.46 12.11 -11.40
CA TRP A 119 21.37 13.53 -11.77
C TRP A 119 20.90 14.40 -10.58
N ILE A 120 19.85 13.98 -9.87
CA ILE A 120 19.35 14.66 -8.66
C ILE A 120 20.46 14.74 -7.58
N ASP A 121 21.17 13.63 -7.33
CA ASP A 121 22.25 13.60 -6.35
C ASP A 121 23.41 14.52 -6.76
N THR A 122 23.74 14.57 -8.06
CA THR A 122 24.79 15.46 -8.57
C THR A 122 24.45 16.94 -8.35
N ILE A 123 23.18 17.34 -8.53
CA ILE A 123 22.73 18.70 -8.24
C ILE A 123 22.98 19.02 -6.77
N TRP A 124 22.47 18.18 -5.86
CA TRP A 124 22.60 18.43 -4.42
C TRP A 124 24.03 18.32 -3.91
N SER A 125 24.87 17.46 -4.51
CA SER A 125 26.28 17.36 -4.15
C SER A 125 27.07 18.61 -4.49
N ASN A 126 26.70 19.32 -5.55
CA ASN A 126 27.30 20.60 -5.92
C ASN A 126 26.86 21.75 -5.00
N ILE A 127 25.63 21.68 -4.46
CA ILE A 127 25.06 22.72 -3.56
C ILE A 127 25.51 22.50 -2.11
N LEU A 128 25.55 21.25 -1.66
CA LEU A 128 25.84 20.85 -0.27
C LEU A 128 26.93 19.77 -0.18
N PRO A 129 28.17 20.07 -0.58
CA PRO A 129 29.22 19.05 -0.69
C PRO A 129 29.61 18.41 0.65
N ASN A 130 29.46 19.11 1.77
CA ASN A 130 29.95 18.68 3.09
C ASN A 130 28.84 18.29 4.07
N HIS A 131 27.60 18.10 3.62
CA HIS A 131 26.44 17.86 4.48
C HIS A 131 25.71 16.57 4.10
N ASP A 132 26.36 15.41 4.24
CA ASP A 132 25.88 14.12 3.71
C ASP A 132 24.45 13.75 4.13
N ILE A 133 24.08 13.93 5.39
CA ILE A 133 22.71 13.60 5.86
C ILE A 133 21.68 14.56 5.25
N PHE A 134 21.94 15.87 5.28
CA PHE A 134 21.03 16.87 4.70
C PHE A 134 20.92 16.70 3.20
N ARG A 135 22.03 16.51 2.52
CA ARG A 135 22.05 16.22 1.07
C ARG A 135 21.21 14.98 0.77
N GLY A 136 21.44 13.90 1.50
CA GLY A 136 20.70 12.66 1.31
C GLY A 136 19.20 12.81 1.54
N ALA A 137 18.80 13.57 2.56
CA ALA A 137 17.40 13.89 2.81
C ALA A 137 16.79 14.69 1.65
N LEU A 138 17.50 15.69 1.13
CA LEU A 138 17.02 16.50 -0.01
C LEU A 138 16.95 15.70 -1.30
N VAL A 139 17.88 14.78 -1.56
CA VAL A 139 17.82 13.85 -2.70
C VAL A 139 16.56 12.99 -2.62
N ILE A 140 16.30 12.37 -1.45
CA ILE A 140 15.10 11.54 -1.24
C ILE A 140 13.83 12.38 -1.38
N CYS A 141 13.76 13.56 -0.73
CA CYS A 141 12.61 14.46 -0.85
C CYS A 141 12.38 14.91 -2.30
N SER A 142 13.44 15.20 -3.06
CA SER A 142 13.34 15.57 -4.48
C SER A 142 12.78 14.42 -5.34
N ALA A 143 13.24 13.19 -5.13
CA ALA A 143 12.70 12.02 -5.84
C ALA A 143 11.23 11.78 -5.51
N LEU A 144 10.84 11.91 -4.23
CA LEU A 144 9.44 11.82 -3.80
C LEU A 144 8.59 12.95 -4.37
N LEU A 145 9.11 14.16 -4.44
CA LEU A 145 8.42 15.32 -5.03
C LEU A 145 8.17 15.09 -6.53
N VAL A 146 9.18 14.62 -7.27
CA VAL A 146 9.02 14.28 -8.70
C VAL A 146 7.92 13.23 -8.88
N SER A 147 7.91 12.18 -8.05
CA SER A 147 6.84 11.16 -8.09
C SER A 147 5.48 11.77 -7.81
N SER A 148 5.36 12.60 -6.75
CA SER A 148 4.10 13.26 -6.39
C SER A 148 3.58 14.22 -7.46
N ILE A 149 4.48 14.96 -8.15
CA ILE A 149 4.10 15.85 -9.27
C ILE A 149 3.53 15.03 -10.45
N VAL A 150 4.09 13.84 -10.71
CA VAL A 150 3.59 12.94 -11.77
C VAL A 150 2.27 12.30 -11.38
N ASP A 151 2.04 12.00 -10.09
CA ASP A 151 0.79 11.39 -9.59
C ASP A 151 -0.38 12.39 -9.53
N LEU A 152 -0.10 13.66 -9.24
CA LEU A 152 -1.12 14.69 -9.00
C LEU A 152 -2.15 14.84 -10.14
N PRO A 153 -1.78 14.85 -11.44
CA PRO A 153 -2.75 14.87 -12.54
C PRO A 153 -3.70 13.68 -12.56
N PHE A 154 -3.25 12.50 -12.19
CA PHE A 154 -4.07 11.28 -12.12
C PHE A 154 -5.09 11.36 -10.99
N GLU A 155 -4.67 11.78 -9.80
CA GLU A 155 -5.57 11.98 -8.65
C GLU A 155 -6.61 13.06 -8.92
N TYR A 156 -6.20 14.18 -9.55
CA TYR A 156 -7.12 15.23 -9.96
C TYR A 156 -8.14 14.72 -10.99
N TYR A 157 -7.68 14.04 -12.04
CA TYR A 157 -8.55 13.48 -13.08
C TYR A 157 -9.52 12.43 -12.52
N LYS A 158 -9.03 11.55 -11.63
CA LYS A 158 -9.85 10.55 -10.95
C LYS A 158 -10.98 11.22 -10.16
N THR A 159 -10.66 12.24 -9.34
CA THR A 159 -11.61 12.91 -8.47
C THR A 159 -12.60 13.76 -9.26
N PHE A 160 -12.12 14.68 -10.10
CA PHE A 160 -12.96 15.71 -10.73
C PHE A 160 -13.50 15.34 -12.11
N VAL A 161 -13.05 14.24 -12.71
CA VAL A 161 -13.58 13.77 -13.98
C VAL A 161 -14.26 12.41 -13.81
N VAL A 162 -13.56 11.42 -13.25
CA VAL A 162 -14.13 10.09 -13.14
C VAL A 162 -15.16 10.03 -12.02
N ASP A 163 -14.80 10.33 -10.78
CA ASP A 163 -15.71 10.23 -9.62
C ASP A 163 -16.86 11.25 -9.73
N GLU A 164 -16.60 12.45 -10.28
CA GLU A 164 -17.64 13.46 -10.57
C GLU A 164 -18.66 12.93 -11.57
N LYS A 165 -18.21 12.37 -12.71
CA LYS A 165 -19.10 11.79 -13.74
C LYS A 165 -20.07 10.75 -13.18
N PHE A 166 -19.64 9.97 -12.20
CA PHE A 166 -20.47 8.91 -11.60
C PHE A 166 -21.16 9.36 -10.31
N GLY A 167 -21.02 10.62 -9.90
CA GLY A 167 -21.70 11.21 -8.74
C GLY A 167 -21.09 10.82 -7.41
N PHE A 168 -19.82 10.43 -7.39
CA PHE A 168 -19.09 10.04 -6.15
C PHE A 168 -18.26 11.19 -5.57
N ASN A 169 -17.84 12.16 -6.38
CA ASN A 169 -17.09 13.31 -5.89
C ASN A 169 -18.04 14.27 -5.12
N LYS A 170 -17.59 14.69 -3.94
CA LYS A 170 -18.18 15.76 -3.12
C LYS A 170 -17.15 16.85 -2.80
N MET A 171 -15.92 16.67 -3.24
CA MET A 171 -14.85 17.62 -2.98
C MET A 171 -14.94 18.82 -3.93
N THR A 172 -14.60 19.99 -3.40
CA THR A 172 -14.31 21.16 -4.22
C THR A 172 -12.79 21.19 -4.55
N PRO A 173 -12.37 21.88 -5.64
CA PRO A 173 -10.94 22.06 -5.93
C PRO A 173 -10.18 22.74 -4.78
N ALA A 174 -10.81 23.66 -4.04
CA ALA A 174 -10.21 24.30 -2.87
C ALA A 174 -9.98 23.30 -1.73
N MET A 175 -10.94 22.40 -1.47
CA MET A 175 -10.80 21.33 -0.48
C MET A 175 -9.69 20.37 -0.89
N PHE A 176 -9.63 19.97 -2.15
CA PHE A 176 -8.57 19.13 -2.70
C PHE A 176 -7.17 19.74 -2.47
N LEU A 177 -7.00 21.01 -2.79
CA LEU A 177 -5.74 21.72 -2.55
C LEU A 177 -5.42 21.84 -1.06
N SER A 178 -6.42 22.14 -0.22
CA SER A 178 -6.24 22.17 1.24
C SER A 178 -5.79 20.80 1.80
N ASP A 179 -6.41 19.73 1.34
CA ASP A 179 -6.05 18.38 1.76
C ASP A 179 -4.65 17.98 1.24
N LEU A 180 -4.29 18.37 0.02
CA LEU A 180 -2.93 18.18 -0.52
C LEU A 180 -1.87 18.87 0.36
N VAL A 181 -2.10 20.13 0.73
CA VAL A 181 -1.20 20.88 1.62
C VAL A 181 -1.12 20.22 3.00
N LYS A 182 -2.27 19.88 3.61
CA LYS A 182 -2.29 19.21 4.92
C LYS A 182 -1.54 17.87 4.89
N HIS A 183 -1.78 17.02 3.87
CA HIS A 183 -1.06 15.75 3.72
C HIS A 183 0.44 15.97 3.56
N SER A 184 0.85 16.97 2.78
CA SER A 184 2.27 17.30 2.58
C SER A 184 2.93 17.76 3.88
N VAL A 185 2.27 18.64 4.64
CA VAL A 185 2.77 19.14 5.94
C VAL A 185 2.86 17.99 6.97
N VAL A 186 1.79 17.21 7.12
CA VAL A 186 1.79 16.05 8.04
C VAL A 186 2.84 15.03 7.62
N GLY A 187 2.93 14.73 6.33
CA GLY A 187 3.93 13.83 5.77
C GLY A 187 5.36 14.29 6.04
N LEU A 188 5.63 15.59 5.90
CA LEU A 188 6.93 16.16 6.21
C LEU A 188 7.23 16.13 7.72
N LEU A 189 6.28 16.54 8.56
CA LEU A 189 6.44 16.56 10.01
C LEU A 189 6.71 15.17 10.61
N LEU A 190 6.10 14.14 10.07
CA LEU A 190 6.27 12.76 10.53
C LEU A 190 7.41 12.04 9.80
N GLY A 191 7.55 12.26 8.51
CA GLY A 191 8.52 11.58 7.66
C GLY A 191 9.94 12.11 7.81
N ALA A 192 10.13 13.44 7.94
CA ALA A 192 11.47 14.01 8.04
C ALA A 192 12.24 13.49 9.28
N PRO A 193 11.68 13.44 10.51
CA PRO A 193 12.40 12.89 11.66
C PRO A 193 12.83 11.43 11.45
N ILE A 194 11.97 10.60 10.84
CA ILE A 194 12.29 9.19 10.55
C ILE A 194 13.37 9.09 9.47
N LEU A 195 13.30 9.94 8.43
CA LEU A 195 14.31 9.98 7.38
C LEU A 195 15.68 10.40 7.92
N PHE A 196 15.71 11.47 8.73
CA PHE A 196 16.96 11.91 9.37
C PHE A 196 17.52 10.85 10.33
N ALA A 197 16.66 10.21 11.14
CA ALA A 197 17.06 9.10 12.01
C ALA A 197 17.62 7.93 11.20
N ALA A 198 16.98 7.57 10.08
CA ALA A 198 17.47 6.51 9.19
C ALA A 198 18.87 6.82 8.65
N LEU A 199 19.05 7.99 8.04
CA LEU A 199 20.34 8.39 7.47
C LEU A 199 21.44 8.51 8.53
N TRP A 200 21.10 9.02 9.72
CA TRP A 200 22.03 9.11 10.84
C TRP A 200 22.44 7.72 11.36
N LEU A 201 21.49 6.80 11.53
CA LEU A 201 21.79 5.43 11.93
C LEU A 201 22.65 4.71 10.88
N MET A 202 22.35 4.87 9.61
CA MET A 202 23.14 4.29 8.49
C MET A 202 24.58 4.81 8.49
N GLN A 203 24.82 6.04 8.95
CA GLN A 203 26.14 6.64 9.00
C GLN A 203 26.91 6.30 10.27
N SER A 204 26.23 6.18 11.43
CA SER A 204 26.87 6.25 12.75
C SER A 204 26.76 4.99 13.59
N ALA A 205 25.83 4.06 13.28
CA ALA A 205 25.48 2.94 14.16
C ALA A 205 26.24 1.62 13.84
N GLY A 206 27.25 1.66 12.96
CA GLY A 206 28.08 0.49 12.62
C GLY A 206 27.32 -0.59 11.86
N GLU A 207 27.74 -1.85 11.97
CA GLU A 207 27.21 -2.96 11.16
C GLU A 207 25.74 -3.31 11.41
N TYR A 208 25.23 -3.01 12.60
CA TYR A 208 23.83 -3.33 13.00
C TYR A 208 22.86 -2.16 12.83
N TRP A 209 23.22 -1.11 12.06
CA TRP A 209 22.37 0.05 11.81
C TRP A 209 20.95 -0.33 11.32
N TRP A 210 20.84 -1.37 10.51
CA TRP A 210 19.58 -1.86 9.95
C TRP A 210 18.64 -2.40 11.05
N LEU A 211 19.19 -3.03 12.08
CA LEU A 211 18.41 -3.52 13.24
C LEU A 211 17.91 -2.36 14.10
N TYR A 212 18.76 -1.36 14.35
CA TYR A 212 18.35 -0.16 15.08
C TYR A 212 17.30 0.64 14.29
N LEU A 213 17.45 0.76 13.00
CA LEU A 213 16.46 1.38 12.13
C LEU A 213 15.13 0.62 12.16
N TRP A 214 15.18 -0.72 12.15
CA TRP A 214 13.99 -1.54 12.29
C TRP A 214 13.28 -1.32 13.63
N LEU A 215 14.00 -1.19 14.73
CA LEU A 215 13.43 -0.87 16.04
C LEU A 215 12.75 0.50 16.03
N VAL A 216 13.41 1.53 15.51
CA VAL A 216 12.84 2.89 15.37
C VAL A 216 11.57 2.84 14.51
N TRP A 217 11.63 2.16 13.37
CA TRP A 217 10.49 1.97 12.47
C TRP A 217 9.31 1.24 13.16
N THR A 218 9.60 0.19 13.93
CA THR A 218 8.59 -0.58 14.67
C THR A 218 7.93 0.28 15.75
N VAL A 219 8.72 0.98 16.56
CA VAL A 219 8.21 1.89 17.60
C VAL A 219 7.37 3.00 16.98
N PHE A 220 7.85 3.60 15.88
CA PHE A 220 7.10 4.62 15.15
C PHE A 220 5.73 4.09 14.68
N ASN A 221 5.69 2.92 14.03
CA ASN A 221 4.41 2.36 13.55
C ASN A 221 3.45 2.04 14.70
N ILE A 222 3.94 1.47 15.81
CA ILE A 222 3.10 1.19 17.00
C ILE A 222 2.56 2.51 17.57
N THR A 223 3.39 3.54 17.67
CA THR A 223 2.97 4.87 18.13
C THR A 223 1.90 5.45 17.21
N MET A 224 2.07 5.31 15.89
CA MET A 224 1.11 5.82 14.92
C MET A 224 -0.26 5.15 15.00
N LEU A 225 -0.36 3.88 15.43
CA LEU A 225 -1.66 3.23 15.68
C LEU A 225 -2.50 3.96 16.74
N ALA A 226 -1.87 4.62 17.70
CA ALA A 226 -2.55 5.41 18.74
C ALA A 226 -2.70 6.90 18.34
N VAL A 227 -1.67 7.47 17.70
CA VAL A 227 -1.61 8.90 17.36
C VAL A 227 -2.53 9.22 16.17
N TYR A 228 -2.57 8.37 15.15
CA TYR A 228 -3.31 8.63 13.92
C TYR A 228 -4.82 8.90 14.17
N PRO A 229 -5.58 8.00 14.84
CA PRO A 229 -7.03 8.21 15.02
C PRO A 229 -7.37 9.37 15.95
N THR A 230 -6.42 9.79 16.81
CA THR A 230 -6.67 10.81 17.83
C THR A 230 -6.26 12.20 17.37
N PHE A 231 -5.15 12.32 16.62
CA PHE A 231 -4.56 13.63 16.30
C PHE A 231 -4.52 13.89 14.78
N ILE A 232 -4.33 12.87 13.94
CA ILE A 232 -4.15 13.06 12.50
C ILE A 232 -5.48 13.00 11.76
N ALA A 233 -6.30 11.97 11.99
CA ALA A 233 -7.59 11.84 11.33
C ALA A 233 -8.52 13.06 11.53
N PRO A 234 -8.56 13.71 12.73
CA PRO A 234 -9.38 14.91 12.96
C PRO A 234 -8.91 16.16 12.18
N LEU A 235 -7.71 16.19 11.61
CA LEU A 235 -7.26 17.28 10.73
C LEU A 235 -8.01 17.27 9.38
N PHE A 236 -8.52 16.10 9.00
CA PHE A 236 -9.18 15.88 7.70
C PHE A 236 -10.68 15.74 7.83
N ASN A 237 -11.18 15.10 8.87
CA ASN A 237 -12.61 14.79 9.05
C ASN A 237 -13.08 15.20 10.44
N LYS A 238 -14.39 15.51 10.55
CA LYS A 238 -15.02 15.71 11.84
C LYS A 238 -15.54 14.38 12.38
N PHE A 239 -15.36 14.17 13.68
CA PHE A 239 -15.84 12.99 14.39
C PHE A 239 -16.83 13.45 15.47
N THR A 240 -18.06 12.96 15.42
CA THR A 240 -19.09 13.23 16.41
C THR A 240 -19.50 11.93 17.09
N PRO A 241 -19.87 11.92 18.37
CA PRO A 241 -20.46 10.75 19.00
C PRO A 241 -21.72 10.30 18.24
N LEU A 242 -21.98 8.99 18.19
CA LEU A 242 -23.21 8.45 17.62
C LEU A 242 -24.41 8.93 18.45
N ALA A 243 -25.32 9.66 17.81
CA ALA A 243 -26.47 10.29 18.47
C ALA A 243 -27.70 9.37 18.59
N ASP A 244 -27.82 8.35 17.74
CA ASP A 244 -28.90 7.38 17.76
C ASP A 244 -28.71 6.42 18.95
N GLU A 245 -29.47 6.67 20.04
CA GLU A 245 -29.38 5.87 21.26
C GLU A 245 -29.92 4.44 21.06
N GLY A 246 -30.87 4.21 20.13
CA GLY A 246 -31.37 2.88 19.80
C GLY A 246 -30.26 2.02 19.12
N LEU A 247 -29.65 2.57 18.10
CA LEU A 247 -28.50 1.93 17.43
C LEU A 247 -27.34 1.74 18.39
N LYS A 248 -27.03 2.74 19.21
CA LYS A 248 -25.95 2.69 20.19
C LYS A 248 -26.16 1.55 21.20
N ALA A 249 -27.34 1.44 21.80
CA ALA A 249 -27.67 0.37 22.76
C ALA A 249 -27.52 -1.03 22.13
N ARG A 250 -27.96 -1.16 20.88
CA ARG A 250 -27.84 -2.43 20.13
C ARG A 250 -26.40 -2.79 19.85
N ILE A 251 -25.58 -1.83 19.42
CA ILE A 251 -24.14 -2.03 19.19
C ILE A 251 -23.43 -2.39 20.50
N GLU A 252 -23.71 -1.71 21.60
CA GLU A 252 -23.14 -1.99 22.92
C GLU A 252 -23.50 -3.40 23.40
N SER A 253 -24.75 -3.85 23.14
CA SER A 253 -25.20 -5.23 23.41
C SER A 253 -24.38 -6.23 22.60
N LEU A 254 -24.19 -6.01 21.29
CA LEU A 254 -23.37 -6.86 20.43
C LEU A 254 -21.91 -6.92 20.91
N LEU A 255 -21.31 -5.76 21.22
CA LEU A 255 -19.95 -5.69 21.75
C LEU A 255 -19.80 -6.50 23.04
N THR A 256 -20.77 -6.37 23.97
CA THR A 256 -20.79 -7.11 25.24
C THR A 256 -20.93 -8.61 24.98
N LYS A 257 -21.86 -9.04 24.12
CA LYS A 257 -22.06 -10.44 23.70
C LYS A 257 -20.77 -11.04 23.13
N CYS A 258 -20.02 -10.27 22.34
CA CYS A 258 -18.78 -10.71 21.72
C CYS A 258 -17.54 -10.56 22.63
N GLY A 259 -17.69 -10.02 23.85
CA GLY A 259 -16.60 -9.82 24.81
C GLY A 259 -15.64 -8.67 24.40
N PHE A 260 -16.15 -7.65 23.69
CA PHE A 260 -15.38 -6.48 23.29
C PHE A 260 -15.73 -5.26 24.14
N LYS A 261 -14.69 -4.45 24.44
CA LYS A 261 -14.84 -3.14 25.07
C LYS A 261 -14.53 -2.06 24.04
N SER A 262 -15.39 -1.05 23.93
CA SER A 262 -15.18 0.14 23.10
C SER A 262 -15.11 1.39 23.98
N GLN A 263 -14.28 2.37 23.59
CA GLN A 263 -14.21 3.71 24.21
C GLN A 263 -15.17 4.71 23.55
N GLY A 264 -16.00 4.27 22.63
CA GLY A 264 -17.03 5.09 22.02
C GLY A 264 -17.34 4.70 20.58
N LEU A 265 -18.52 5.15 20.16
CA LEU A 265 -19.04 5.00 18.81
C LEU A 265 -19.08 6.39 18.19
N PHE A 266 -18.48 6.54 17.03
CA PHE A 266 -18.30 7.83 16.37
C PHE A 266 -18.85 7.80 14.95
N VAL A 267 -19.34 8.95 14.51
CA VAL A 267 -19.73 9.21 13.12
C VAL A 267 -18.70 10.16 12.53
N MET A 268 -18.18 9.81 11.36
CA MET A 268 -17.25 10.62 10.56
C MET A 268 -18.00 11.25 9.38
N ASP A 269 -17.74 12.51 9.09
CA ASP A 269 -18.33 13.29 7.99
C ASP A 269 -17.75 12.90 6.61
N GLY A 270 -17.81 11.62 6.27
CA GLY A 270 -17.31 11.09 4.99
C GLY A 270 -17.99 11.71 3.78
N SER A 271 -19.29 12.07 3.91
CA SER A 271 -20.10 12.72 2.88
C SER A 271 -19.53 14.04 2.35
N THR A 272 -18.64 14.70 3.09
CA THR A 272 -17.97 15.94 2.65
C THR A 272 -17.00 15.73 1.50
N ARG A 273 -16.47 14.50 1.34
CA ARG A 273 -15.47 14.15 0.31
C ARG A 273 -15.99 13.17 -0.72
N SER A 274 -16.74 12.19 -0.27
CA SER A 274 -17.21 11.11 -1.14
C SER A 274 -18.57 10.60 -0.68
N SER A 275 -19.36 10.11 -1.63
CA SER A 275 -20.61 9.42 -1.31
C SER A 275 -20.41 7.93 -0.97
N HIS A 276 -19.19 7.41 -0.93
CA HIS A 276 -18.94 6.01 -0.58
C HIS A 276 -19.19 5.76 0.93
N GLY A 277 -19.97 4.71 1.23
CA GLY A 277 -20.23 4.28 2.62
C GLY A 277 -19.14 3.32 3.11
N ASN A 278 -18.71 3.49 4.38
CA ASN A 278 -17.76 2.61 5.05
C ASN A 278 -17.94 2.64 6.57
N ALA A 279 -17.37 1.62 7.26
CA ALA A 279 -17.18 1.61 8.71
C ALA A 279 -15.86 0.95 9.04
N TYR A 280 -15.25 1.31 10.16
CA TYR A 280 -14.01 0.68 10.59
C TYR A 280 -13.80 0.75 12.09
N PHE A 281 -13.00 -0.17 12.60
CA PHE A 281 -12.45 -0.08 13.94
C PHE A 281 -11.08 0.55 13.94
N THR A 282 -10.81 1.36 14.95
CA THR A 282 -9.50 1.99 15.15
C THR A 282 -9.10 1.96 16.62
N GLY A 283 -7.81 2.22 16.91
CA GLY A 283 -7.25 2.17 18.25
C GLY A 283 -6.68 0.81 18.64
N PHE A 284 -6.00 0.77 19.78
CA PHE A 284 -5.27 -0.40 20.26
C PHE A 284 -5.67 -0.75 21.70
N GLY A 285 -5.67 -2.04 22.04
CA GLY A 285 -5.98 -2.53 23.40
C GLY A 285 -7.38 -2.12 23.85
N ASN A 286 -7.44 -1.38 24.98
CA ASN A 286 -8.71 -0.87 25.57
C ASN A 286 -9.19 0.44 24.93
N SER A 287 -8.40 1.06 24.02
CA SER A 287 -8.72 2.35 23.37
C SER A 287 -9.40 2.17 22.00
N LYS A 288 -10.09 1.07 21.80
CA LYS A 288 -10.78 0.78 20.54
C LYS A 288 -11.98 1.69 20.35
N ARG A 289 -12.11 2.26 19.16
CA ARG A 289 -13.25 3.09 18.73
C ARG A 289 -13.89 2.46 17.50
N VAL A 290 -15.18 2.55 17.41
CA VAL A 290 -15.96 2.22 16.20
C VAL A 290 -16.26 3.52 15.48
N VAL A 291 -15.96 3.59 14.21
CA VAL A 291 -16.22 4.77 13.39
C VAL A 291 -17.10 4.37 12.21
N PHE A 292 -18.26 4.99 12.11
CA PHE A 292 -19.16 4.88 10.98
C PHE A 292 -19.03 6.12 10.10
N PHE A 293 -19.07 5.95 8.79
CA PHE A 293 -19.29 7.07 7.89
C PHE A 293 -20.75 7.48 7.97
N ASP A 294 -21.04 8.78 7.95
CA ASP A 294 -22.38 9.30 7.86
C ASP A 294 -23.14 8.71 6.66
N THR A 295 -22.49 8.58 5.52
CA THR A 295 -23.00 7.93 4.31
C THR A 295 -23.42 6.47 4.50
N LEU A 296 -22.79 5.72 5.42
CA LEU A 296 -23.19 4.34 5.73
C LEU A 296 -24.48 4.31 6.55
N LEU A 297 -24.55 5.18 7.58
CA LEU A 297 -25.71 5.25 8.48
C LEU A 297 -27.00 5.70 7.75
N GLU A 298 -26.87 6.52 6.70
CA GLU A 298 -27.98 6.93 5.85
C GLU A 298 -28.56 5.80 4.98
N ARG A 299 -27.79 4.74 4.71
CA ARG A 299 -28.15 3.70 3.73
C ARG A 299 -28.54 2.38 4.34
N LEU A 300 -27.95 2.04 5.45
CA LEU A 300 -28.18 0.78 6.13
C LEU A 300 -29.15 0.96 7.29
N ASN A 301 -30.04 -0.02 7.49
CA ASN A 301 -30.84 -0.08 8.70
C ASN A 301 -30.03 -0.61 9.89
N THR A 302 -30.63 -0.53 11.08
CA THR A 302 -29.95 -0.90 12.34
C THR A 302 -29.47 -2.35 12.35
N GLU A 303 -30.24 -3.29 11.80
CA GLU A 303 -29.90 -4.70 11.73
C GLU A 303 -28.73 -4.99 10.78
N GLU A 304 -28.70 -4.27 9.66
CA GLU A 304 -27.63 -4.34 8.68
C GLU A 304 -26.32 -3.76 9.24
N ILE A 305 -26.40 -2.61 9.95
CA ILE A 305 -25.25 -2.00 10.63
C ILE A 305 -24.69 -2.95 11.70
N GLU A 306 -25.56 -3.57 12.50
CA GLU A 306 -25.15 -4.58 13.49
C GLU A 306 -24.40 -5.74 12.83
N SER A 307 -24.89 -6.23 11.69
CA SER A 307 -24.30 -7.37 10.98
C SER A 307 -22.95 -7.00 10.34
N VAL A 308 -22.80 -5.79 9.79
CA VAL A 308 -21.52 -5.26 9.31
C VAL A 308 -20.54 -5.12 10.47
N LEU A 309 -21.01 -4.61 11.62
CA LEU A 309 -20.17 -4.49 12.80
C LEU A 309 -19.72 -5.84 13.34
N ALA A 310 -20.60 -6.85 13.32
CA ALA A 310 -20.26 -8.23 13.70
C ALA A 310 -19.17 -8.81 12.78
N HIS A 311 -19.20 -8.49 11.48
CA HIS A 311 -18.12 -8.85 10.53
C HIS A 311 -16.79 -8.21 10.93
N GLU A 312 -16.77 -6.91 11.22
CA GLU A 312 -15.58 -6.21 11.69
C GLU A 312 -15.05 -6.80 13.01
N LEU A 313 -15.96 -7.17 13.94
CA LEU A 313 -15.58 -7.86 15.16
C LEU A 313 -14.95 -9.24 14.89
N GLY A 314 -15.36 -9.91 13.82
CA GLY A 314 -14.75 -11.16 13.34
C GLY A 314 -13.26 -10.98 13.05
N HIS A 315 -12.86 -9.89 12.37
CA HIS A 315 -11.46 -9.59 12.15
C HIS A 315 -10.66 -9.44 13.44
N PHE A 316 -11.25 -8.83 14.47
CA PHE A 316 -10.60 -8.72 15.78
C PHE A 316 -10.54 -10.06 16.51
N LYS A 317 -11.62 -10.84 16.51
CA LYS A 317 -11.68 -12.15 17.17
C LYS A 317 -10.62 -13.09 16.64
N HIS A 318 -10.45 -13.13 15.32
CA HIS A 318 -9.45 -13.95 14.64
C HIS A 318 -8.05 -13.33 14.62
N LYS A 319 -7.88 -12.13 15.25
CA LYS A 319 -6.61 -11.40 15.35
C LYS A 319 -5.98 -11.06 13.98
N HIS A 320 -6.78 -10.84 12.94
CA HIS A 320 -6.30 -10.59 11.59
C HIS A 320 -5.39 -9.37 11.54
N VAL A 321 -5.76 -8.28 12.23
CA VAL A 321 -4.96 -7.06 12.31
C VAL A 321 -3.60 -7.33 12.94
N ILE A 322 -3.56 -8.05 14.07
CA ILE A 322 -2.31 -8.39 14.78
C ILE A 322 -1.41 -9.26 13.91
N LYS A 323 -1.97 -10.30 13.26
CA LYS A 323 -1.22 -11.17 12.34
C LYS A 323 -0.62 -10.37 11.19
N ARG A 324 -1.38 -9.41 10.62
CA ARG A 324 -0.91 -8.51 9.55
C ARG A 324 0.22 -7.61 10.02
N ILE A 325 0.11 -7.02 11.22
CA ILE A 325 1.15 -6.17 11.82
C ILE A 325 2.44 -6.97 12.03
N ILE A 326 2.36 -8.16 12.63
CA ILE A 326 3.53 -9.04 12.83
C ILE A 326 4.18 -9.37 11.49
N MET A 327 3.39 -9.72 10.49
CA MET A 327 3.90 -10.04 9.15
C MET A 327 4.63 -8.84 8.52
N ILE A 328 4.09 -7.62 8.63
CA ILE A 328 4.74 -6.40 8.15
C ILE A 328 6.06 -6.18 8.86
N PHE A 329 6.13 -6.37 10.18
CA PHE A 329 7.36 -6.22 10.94
C PHE A 329 8.41 -7.27 10.57
N VAL A 330 8.02 -8.53 10.36
CA VAL A 330 8.95 -9.58 9.90
C VAL A 330 9.46 -9.27 8.49
N ILE A 331 8.59 -8.88 7.56
CA ILE A 331 8.98 -8.51 6.19
C ILE A 331 9.92 -7.30 6.20
N SER A 332 9.63 -6.28 7.01
CA SER A 332 10.49 -5.09 7.11
C SER A 332 11.83 -5.40 7.77
N LEU A 333 11.89 -6.32 8.75
CA LEU A 333 13.15 -6.80 9.34
C LEU A 333 14.03 -7.47 8.28
N ILE A 334 13.44 -8.40 7.53
CA ILE A 334 14.15 -9.11 6.45
C ILE A 334 14.60 -8.10 5.37
N GLY A 335 13.73 -7.16 5.01
CA GLY A 335 14.04 -6.11 4.03
C GLY A 335 15.20 -5.22 4.45
N LEU A 336 15.19 -4.74 5.71
CA LEU A 336 16.28 -3.91 6.23
C LEU A 336 17.59 -4.69 6.42
N ALA A 337 17.53 -5.96 6.83
CA ALA A 337 18.72 -6.83 6.86
C ALA A 337 19.31 -7.03 5.45
N LEU A 338 18.44 -7.24 4.45
CA LEU A 338 18.86 -7.33 3.04
C LEU A 338 19.49 -6.01 2.57
N LEU A 339 18.90 -4.86 2.91
CA LEU A 339 19.47 -3.55 2.59
C LEU A 339 20.83 -3.36 3.29
N GLY A 340 20.97 -3.81 4.55
CA GLY A 340 22.23 -3.80 5.29
C GLY A 340 23.37 -4.57 4.57
N TRP A 341 23.01 -5.63 3.87
CA TRP A 341 23.96 -6.35 3.01
C TRP A 341 24.18 -5.65 1.66
N LEU A 342 23.11 -5.19 1.00
CA LEU A 342 23.15 -4.58 -0.33
C LEU A 342 23.93 -3.27 -0.37
N ILE A 343 23.89 -2.48 0.69
CA ILE A 343 24.56 -1.17 0.77
C ILE A 343 26.09 -1.27 0.55
N ASN A 344 26.67 -2.42 0.85
CA ASN A 344 28.10 -2.68 0.66
C ASN A 344 28.41 -3.28 -0.71
N GLN A 345 27.41 -3.41 -1.60
CA GLN A 345 27.56 -4.05 -2.91
C GLN A 345 27.57 -3.02 -4.03
N ALA A 346 28.72 -2.73 -4.61
CA ALA A 346 28.82 -1.76 -5.71
C ALA A 346 27.93 -2.12 -6.91
N TRP A 347 27.76 -3.43 -7.20
CA TRP A 347 26.89 -3.91 -8.28
C TRP A 347 25.40 -3.57 -8.07
N PHE A 348 24.95 -3.40 -6.81
CA PHE A 348 23.59 -3.01 -6.50
C PHE A 348 23.26 -1.60 -7.02
N PHE A 349 24.17 -0.65 -6.77
CA PHE A 349 24.02 0.73 -7.25
C PHE A 349 24.14 0.80 -8.76
N GLN A 350 25.23 0.24 -9.31
CA GLN A 350 25.49 0.27 -10.75
C GLN A 350 24.41 -0.45 -11.56
N GLY A 351 23.90 -1.57 -11.05
CA GLY A 351 22.83 -2.33 -11.68
C GLY A 351 21.49 -1.61 -11.72
N LEU A 352 21.30 -0.61 -10.86
CA LEU A 352 20.11 0.26 -10.82
C LEU A 352 20.39 1.70 -11.30
N GLY A 353 21.50 1.92 -12.03
CA GLY A 353 21.78 3.17 -12.73
C GLY A 353 22.46 4.25 -11.88
N VAL A 354 22.99 3.91 -10.69
CA VAL A 354 23.70 4.84 -9.81
C VAL A 354 25.20 4.53 -9.79
N THR A 355 26.02 5.55 -10.06
CA THR A 355 27.48 5.43 -10.11
C THR A 355 28.17 5.88 -8.83
N SER A 356 27.49 6.68 -8.00
CA SER A 356 28.01 7.23 -6.73
C SER A 356 27.30 6.58 -5.55
N PRO A 357 27.82 5.45 -5.00
CA PRO A 357 27.23 4.79 -3.84
C PRO A 357 27.13 5.72 -2.63
N SER A 358 25.99 5.71 -1.96
CA SER A 358 25.77 6.46 -0.72
C SER A 358 24.61 5.84 0.08
N ASN A 359 24.52 6.20 1.38
CA ASN A 359 23.45 5.69 2.25
C ASN A 359 22.06 6.07 1.74
N HIS A 360 21.85 7.31 1.34
CA HIS A 360 20.58 7.79 0.83
C HIS A 360 20.20 7.12 -0.51
N MET A 361 21.18 6.89 -1.41
CA MET A 361 20.96 6.17 -2.65
C MET A 361 20.60 4.70 -2.39
N ALA A 362 21.26 4.04 -1.44
CA ALA A 362 20.93 2.66 -1.08
C ALA A 362 19.47 2.56 -0.59
N LEU A 363 19.07 3.45 0.32
CA LEU A 363 17.71 3.50 0.85
C LEU A 363 16.69 3.77 -0.26
N LEU A 364 16.94 4.78 -1.09
CA LEU A 364 16.04 5.20 -2.16
C LEU A 364 15.88 4.12 -3.25
N LEU A 365 16.98 3.55 -3.74
CA LEU A 365 16.97 2.46 -4.71
C LEU A 365 16.25 1.22 -4.16
N PHE A 366 16.49 0.87 -2.90
CA PHE A 366 15.82 -0.26 -2.28
C PHE A 366 14.31 -0.03 -2.18
N MET A 367 13.87 1.16 -1.74
CA MET A 367 12.45 1.50 -1.67
C MET A 367 11.77 1.48 -3.04
N MET A 368 12.44 2.00 -4.08
CA MET A 368 11.88 2.08 -5.42
C MET A 368 11.88 0.73 -6.16
N ALA A 369 12.93 -0.08 -5.99
CA ALA A 369 13.05 -1.36 -6.68
C ALA A 369 12.25 -2.50 -6.02
N SER A 370 12.12 -2.52 -4.68
CA SER A 370 11.48 -3.60 -3.93
C SER A 370 10.07 -3.96 -4.44
N PRO A 371 9.16 -3.01 -4.79
CA PRO A 371 7.83 -3.34 -5.28
C PRO A 371 7.83 -4.15 -6.58
N VAL A 372 8.86 -3.98 -7.43
CA VAL A 372 9.03 -4.74 -8.68
C VAL A 372 9.31 -6.20 -8.38
N PHE A 373 10.21 -6.48 -7.42
CA PHE A 373 10.55 -7.85 -7.00
C PHE A 373 9.41 -8.51 -6.21
N LEU A 374 8.67 -7.73 -5.42
CA LEU A 374 7.56 -8.22 -4.59
C LEU A 374 6.24 -8.38 -5.35
N PHE A 375 6.19 -8.02 -6.64
CA PHE A 375 4.97 -8.10 -7.45
C PHE A 375 4.31 -9.49 -7.41
N LEU A 376 5.09 -10.55 -7.51
CA LEU A 376 4.60 -11.93 -7.53
C LEU A 376 4.05 -12.42 -6.17
N ILE A 377 4.33 -11.71 -5.08
CA ILE A 377 3.79 -12.02 -3.75
C ILE A 377 2.35 -11.49 -3.60
N LYS A 378 1.96 -10.51 -4.41
CA LYS A 378 0.66 -9.83 -4.32
C LYS A 378 -0.55 -10.78 -4.34
N PRO A 379 -0.67 -11.76 -5.26
CA PRO A 379 -1.79 -12.70 -5.27
C PRO A 379 -1.84 -13.61 -4.05
N LEU A 380 -0.69 -13.94 -3.44
CA LEU A 380 -0.64 -14.72 -2.19
C LEU A 380 -1.24 -13.92 -1.03
N MET A 381 -0.90 -12.62 -0.95
CA MET A 381 -1.45 -11.71 0.05
C MET A 381 -2.96 -11.49 -0.14
N ALA A 382 -3.41 -11.31 -1.39
CA ALA A 382 -4.82 -11.20 -1.73
C ALA A 382 -5.60 -12.46 -1.33
N ASN A 383 -5.04 -13.64 -1.60
CA ASN A 383 -5.65 -14.92 -1.19
C ASN A 383 -5.76 -15.06 0.34
N TYR A 384 -4.71 -14.67 1.07
CA TYR A 384 -4.75 -14.66 2.54
C TYR A 384 -5.82 -13.69 3.07
N SER A 385 -5.91 -12.49 2.48
CA SER A 385 -6.95 -11.51 2.86
C SER A 385 -8.35 -12.06 2.66
N ARG A 386 -8.64 -12.68 1.50
CA ARG A 386 -9.95 -13.30 1.22
C ARG A 386 -10.32 -14.42 2.21
N LYS A 387 -9.34 -15.19 2.70
CA LYS A 387 -9.61 -16.17 3.77
C LYS A 387 -10.03 -15.49 5.06
N CYS A 388 -9.38 -14.39 5.43
CA CYS A 388 -9.75 -13.59 6.59
C CYS A 388 -11.17 -13.02 6.48
N GLU A 389 -11.60 -12.63 5.26
CA GLU A 389 -12.97 -12.15 5.01
C GLU A 389 -14.00 -13.25 5.27
N PHE A 390 -13.76 -14.47 4.81
CA PHE A 390 -14.66 -15.58 5.06
C PHE A 390 -14.76 -15.93 6.56
N GLU A 391 -13.65 -15.87 7.29
CA GLU A 391 -13.65 -16.07 8.75
C GLU A 391 -14.47 -14.98 9.46
N ALA A 392 -14.41 -13.73 8.97
CA ALA A 392 -15.20 -12.63 9.50
C ALA A 392 -16.69 -12.75 9.14
N ASP A 393 -17.02 -13.19 7.91
CA ASP A 393 -18.40 -13.46 7.50
C ASP A 393 -19.04 -14.59 8.34
N ASP A 394 -18.31 -15.69 8.55
CA ASP A 394 -18.74 -16.81 9.39
C ASP A 394 -18.98 -16.37 10.85
N TYR A 395 -18.15 -15.46 11.37
CA TYR A 395 -18.33 -14.88 12.70
C TYR A 395 -19.57 -14.02 12.78
N ALA A 396 -19.80 -13.17 11.78
CA ALA A 396 -20.98 -12.30 11.71
C ALA A 396 -22.28 -13.11 11.62
N ALA A 397 -22.30 -14.14 10.77
CA ALA A 397 -23.47 -15.02 10.63
C ALA A 397 -23.86 -15.72 11.95
N LYS A 398 -22.87 -16.07 12.79
CA LYS A 398 -23.10 -16.74 14.08
C LYS A 398 -23.47 -15.79 15.21
N ASN A 399 -23.06 -14.52 15.16
CA ASN A 399 -23.22 -13.57 16.28
C ASN A 399 -24.26 -12.50 16.02
N ALA A 400 -24.62 -12.24 14.76
CA ALA A 400 -25.68 -11.34 14.33
C ALA A 400 -26.62 -12.07 13.36
N SER A 401 -26.71 -11.64 12.09
CA SER A 401 -27.61 -12.24 11.11
C SER A 401 -26.94 -12.33 9.72
N ALA A 402 -26.88 -13.55 9.18
CA ALA A 402 -26.42 -13.78 7.82
C ALA A 402 -27.28 -13.05 6.79
N THR A 403 -28.60 -13.06 6.95
CA THR A 403 -29.57 -12.38 6.07
C THR A 403 -29.33 -10.87 6.03
N HIS A 404 -29.19 -10.22 7.19
CA HIS A 404 -28.94 -8.78 7.25
C HIS A 404 -27.54 -8.42 6.73
N LEU A 405 -26.54 -9.27 6.92
CA LEU A 405 -25.22 -9.08 6.30
C LEU A 405 -25.29 -9.17 4.78
N ILE A 406 -26.05 -10.13 4.22
CA ILE A 406 -26.30 -10.22 2.77
C ILE A 406 -26.95 -8.93 2.26
N HIS A 407 -28.00 -8.45 2.91
CA HIS A 407 -28.68 -7.21 2.51
C HIS A 407 -27.75 -6.01 2.58
N ALA A 408 -26.94 -5.89 3.64
CA ALA A 408 -25.93 -4.84 3.78
C ALA A 408 -24.91 -4.89 2.63
N LEU A 409 -24.37 -6.07 2.30
CA LEU A 409 -23.44 -6.26 1.20
C LEU A 409 -24.04 -5.84 -0.13
N VAL A 410 -25.28 -6.27 -0.44
CA VAL A 410 -25.96 -5.90 -1.68
C VAL A 410 -26.10 -4.39 -1.81
N LYS A 411 -26.55 -3.71 -0.72
CA LYS A 411 -26.68 -2.25 -0.68
C LYS A 411 -25.31 -1.56 -0.88
N LEU A 412 -24.27 -2.02 -0.17
CA LEU A 412 -22.93 -1.45 -0.30
C LEU A 412 -22.36 -1.60 -1.72
N TYR A 413 -22.57 -2.75 -2.36
CA TYR A 413 -22.15 -2.95 -3.74
C TYR A 413 -22.90 -2.03 -4.71
N ARG A 414 -24.23 -1.90 -4.55
CA ARG A 414 -25.04 -0.99 -5.35
C ARG A 414 -24.62 0.46 -5.17
N ASP A 415 -24.52 0.91 -3.94
CA ASP A 415 -24.36 2.34 -3.61
C ASP A 415 -22.92 2.83 -3.82
N ASN A 416 -21.94 1.94 -3.74
CA ASN A 416 -20.56 2.23 -4.07
C ASN A 416 -20.22 1.95 -5.55
N ALA A 417 -21.21 1.59 -6.38
CA ALA A 417 -21.03 1.15 -7.78
C ALA A 417 -19.86 0.15 -7.94
N SER A 418 -19.79 -0.82 -7.02
CA SER A 418 -18.83 -1.90 -7.12
C SER A 418 -19.30 -2.92 -8.15
N THR A 419 -18.42 -3.37 -9.04
CA THR A 419 -18.82 -4.34 -10.07
C THR A 419 -19.28 -5.65 -9.45
N LEU A 420 -20.43 -6.15 -9.92
CA LEU A 420 -20.97 -7.45 -9.51
C LEU A 420 -20.31 -8.62 -10.24
N THR A 421 -19.63 -8.32 -11.33
CA THR A 421 -19.02 -9.27 -12.25
C THR A 421 -17.54 -8.95 -12.48
N PRO A 422 -16.67 -9.05 -11.44
CA PRO A 422 -15.24 -8.89 -11.66
C PRO A 422 -14.68 -10.07 -12.45
N ASP A 423 -13.65 -9.82 -13.29
CA ASP A 423 -12.92 -10.92 -13.94
C ASP A 423 -12.26 -11.82 -12.88
N PRO A 424 -12.43 -13.15 -12.94
CA PRO A 424 -11.93 -14.06 -11.93
C PRO A 424 -10.41 -14.00 -11.73
N PHE A 425 -9.61 -13.82 -12.79
CA PHE A 425 -8.16 -13.72 -12.69
C PHE A 425 -7.72 -12.39 -12.10
N HIS A 426 -8.36 -11.29 -12.54
CA HIS A 426 -8.10 -9.98 -11.95
C HIS A 426 -8.44 -9.98 -10.47
N SER A 427 -9.62 -10.50 -10.09
CA SER A 427 -10.06 -10.62 -8.71
C SER A 427 -9.12 -11.51 -7.88
N ALA A 428 -8.70 -12.66 -8.41
CA ALA A 428 -7.77 -13.55 -7.73
C ALA A 428 -6.42 -12.87 -7.44
N PHE A 429 -5.99 -11.96 -8.30
CA PHE A 429 -4.71 -11.28 -8.19
C PHE A 429 -4.77 -10.03 -7.28
N TYR A 430 -5.86 -9.24 -7.36
CA TYR A 430 -5.91 -7.92 -6.74
C TYR A 430 -6.87 -7.79 -5.56
N ASP A 431 -8.00 -8.52 -5.58
CA ASP A 431 -9.07 -8.25 -4.63
C ASP A 431 -8.74 -8.83 -3.25
N SER A 432 -8.72 -7.95 -2.27
CA SER A 432 -8.57 -8.31 -0.85
C SER A 432 -9.86 -8.92 -0.28
N HIS A 433 -11.02 -8.62 -0.89
CA HIS A 433 -12.31 -9.17 -0.53
C HIS A 433 -12.78 -10.13 -1.63
N PRO A 434 -13.42 -11.25 -1.28
CA PRO A 434 -14.03 -12.11 -2.29
C PRO A 434 -15.15 -11.37 -3.04
N PRO A 435 -15.41 -11.68 -4.32
CA PRO A 435 -16.58 -11.17 -5.04
C PRO A 435 -17.88 -11.34 -4.24
N ALA A 436 -18.78 -10.34 -4.31
CA ALA A 436 -20.03 -10.35 -3.55
C ALA A 436 -20.86 -11.63 -3.78
N SER A 437 -20.93 -12.12 -5.01
CA SER A 437 -21.66 -13.36 -5.33
C SER A 437 -21.15 -14.56 -4.54
N ILE A 438 -19.84 -14.68 -4.35
CA ILE A 438 -19.23 -15.78 -3.59
C ILE A 438 -19.51 -15.63 -2.09
N ARG A 439 -19.41 -14.39 -1.55
CA ARG A 439 -19.71 -14.12 -0.13
C ARG A 439 -21.18 -14.41 0.16
N ILE A 440 -22.11 -13.91 -0.68
CA ILE A 440 -23.55 -14.12 -0.54
C ILE A 440 -23.90 -15.60 -0.61
N SER A 441 -23.36 -16.34 -1.60
CA SER A 441 -23.60 -17.78 -1.72
C SER A 441 -23.17 -18.55 -0.48
N LYS A 442 -22.03 -18.18 0.13
CA LYS A 442 -21.55 -18.80 1.36
C LYS A 442 -22.41 -18.43 2.59
N LEU A 443 -22.82 -17.16 2.69
CA LEU A 443 -23.68 -16.67 3.77
C LEU A 443 -25.09 -17.26 3.70
N ALA A 444 -25.63 -17.52 2.49
CA ALA A 444 -26.93 -18.14 2.29
C ALA A 444 -27.04 -19.53 2.94
N ALA A 445 -25.94 -20.28 3.03
CA ALA A 445 -25.92 -21.56 3.73
C ALA A 445 -26.24 -21.45 5.24
N TYR A 446 -26.14 -20.26 5.82
CA TYR A 446 -26.54 -20.01 7.22
C TYR A 446 -28.02 -19.60 7.38
N THR A 447 -28.71 -19.28 6.28
CA THR A 447 -30.13 -18.87 6.31
C THR A 447 -31.08 -20.03 6.14
N ASP A 448 -30.60 -21.18 5.68
CA ASP A 448 -31.39 -22.38 5.44
C ASP A 448 -31.53 -23.27 6.70
N HIS A 449 -31.07 -22.78 7.85
CA HIS A 449 -31.13 -23.41 9.17
C HIS A 449 -31.80 -22.48 10.18
#